data_054249f283138dc7e09fc068faef8d35
#
_entry.id   054249f283138dc7e09fc068faef8d35
#
_cell.length_a   1.000
_cell.length_b   1.000
_cell.length_c   1.000
_cell.angle_alpha   90.00
_cell.angle_beta   90.00
_cell.angle_gamma   90.00
#
_symmetry.space_group_name_H-M   'P 1'
#
loop_
_entity.id
_entity.type
_entity.pdbx_description
1 polymer ?
#
loop_
_entity_poly.entity_id
_entity_poly.type
_entity_poly.pdbx_seq_one_letter_code
_entity_poly.pdbx_strand_id
1 'polypeptide(L)'
;MSQGSATRYPLVLVPGMLGFIRLVLYPYWYGIVSALRQGGATVFAVQVSPLNSSEVRGEQLLARIEEILRETGAEKVNLFGHSQGSLTARYAAAKRPDLVASVTSVAGPNHGSELADYLHKHYPHDSAKGRLMSFLLRIIAALMSLLETSYRGPKLPVDIPASHHSLTTEGVRLFNQ
;
A
#
# COMPACT_ATOMS: atom_id res chain seq x y z
N MET A 1 -29.38 14.61 -1.92
CA MET A 1 -28.98 13.73 -3.03
C MET A 1 -27.50 13.46 -2.85
N SER A 2 -27.11 12.23 -2.49
CA SER A 2 -25.70 11.87 -2.46
C SER A 2 -25.17 11.95 -3.90
N GLN A 3 -24.15 12.79 -4.13
CA GLN A 3 -23.43 12.74 -5.39
C GLN A 3 -22.90 11.32 -5.55
N GLY A 4 -23.24 10.65 -6.65
CA GLY A 4 -22.82 9.28 -6.90
C GLY A 4 -21.30 9.20 -6.92
N SER A 5 -20.74 8.15 -6.28
CA SER A 5 -19.31 7.83 -6.32
C SER A 5 -18.98 6.83 -7.44
N ALA A 6 -19.94 6.55 -8.32
CA ALA A 6 -19.75 5.64 -9.44
C ALA A 6 -18.64 6.15 -10.37
N THR A 7 -17.65 5.30 -10.64
CA THR A 7 -16.56 5.56 -11.58
C THR A 7 -16.63 4.55 -12.72
N ARG A 8 -16.12 4.94 -13.91
CA ARG A 8 -16.06 4.04 -15.08
C ARG A 8 -15.28 2.76 -14.77
N TYR A 9 -14.20 2.88 -14.00
CA TYR A 9 -13.32 1.78 -13.65
C TYR A 9 -13.35 1.51 -12.15
N PRO A 10 -13.08 0.27 -11.70
CA PRO A 10 -13.00 -0.05 -10.28
C PRO A 10 -11.98 0.81 -9.53
N LEU A 11 -12.30 1.16 -8.29
CA LEU A 11 -11.38 1.81 -7.35
C LEU A 11 -10.60 0.75 -6.58
N VAL A 12 -9.27 0.84 -6.61
CA VAL A 12 -8.37 -0.04 -5.86
C VAL A 12 -7.67 0.78 -4.77
N LEU A 13 -7.98 0.48 -3.53
CA LEU A 13 -7.47 1.18 -2.35
C LEU A 13 -6.22 0.48 -1.83
N VAL A 14 -5.07 1.16 -1.91
CA VAL A 14 -3.73 0.64 -1.58
C VAL A 14 -3.27 1.21 -0.24
N PRO A 15 -3.11 0.38 0.81
CA PRO A 15 -2.74 0.85 2.14
C PRO A 15 -1.27 1.26 2.24
N GLY A 16 -0.94 2.03 3.27
CA GLY A 16 0.42 2.41 3.61
C GLY A 16 1.23 1.29 4.27
N MET A 17 2.32 1.69 4.92
CA MET A 17 3.15 0.81 5.75
C MET A 17 2.31 0.21 6.89
N LEU A 18 2.58 -1.06 7.25
CA LEU A 18 1.77 -1.84 8.20
C LEU A 18 0.28 -1.90 7.82
N GLY A 19 -0.04 -1.73 6.53
CA GLY A 19 -1.41 -1.79 6.03
C GLY A 19 -2.00 -3.20 6.08
N PHE A 20 -3.31 -3.27 6.18
CA PHE A 20 -4.11 -4.49 6.27
C PHE A 20 -5.46 -4.26 5.56
N ILE A 21 -6.23 -5.31 5.31
CA ILE A 21 -7.62 -5.14 4.88
C ILE A 21 -8.50 -4.98 6.13
N ARG A 22 -8.43 -5.94 7.05
CA ARG A 22 -9.23 -5.94 8.29
C ARG A 22 -8.50 -6.65 9.43
N LEU A 23 -8.21 -5.93 10.50
CA LEU A 23 -7.76 -6.51 11.77
C LEU A 23 -8.98 -6.82 12.64
N VAL A 24 -9.31 -8.11 12.76
CA VAL A 24 -10.49 -8.60 13.48
C VAL A 24 -11.78 -7.92 12.98
N LEU A 25 -12.20 -6.82 13.62
CA LEU A 25 -13.41 -6.07 13.26
C LEU A 25 -13.12 -4.72 12.59
N TYR A 26 -11.88 -4.23 12.60
CA TYR A 26 -11.53 -2.90 12.14
C TYR A 26 -10.88 -2.93 10.76
N PRO A 27 -11.57 -2.45 9.70
CA PRO A 27 -10.96 -2.30 8.39
C PRO A 27 -10.02 -1.08 8.35
N TYR A 28 -8.90 -1.19 7.61
CA TYR A 28 -7.99 -0.07 7.36
C TYR A 28 -8.71 1.16 6.79
N TRP A 29 -9.62 0.90 5.85
CA TRP A 29 -10.43 1.91 5.19
C TRP A 29 -11.81 2.07 5.86
N TYR A 30 -11.81 2.24 7.20
CA TYR A 30 -13.06 2.35 7.99
C TYR A 30 -13.98 3.43 7.44
N GLY A 31 -15.23 3.06 7.17
CA GLY A 31 -16.26 3.96 6.61
C GLY A 31 -16.09 4.30 5.12
N ILE A 32 -14.85 4.32 4.58
CA ILE A 32 -14.57 4.77 3.21
C ILE A 32 -15.11 3.78 2.19
N VAL A 33 -14.81 2.48 2.33
CA VAL A 33 -15.26 1.45 1.38
C VAL A 33 -16.79 1.40 1.34
N SER A 34 -17.46 1.47 2.49
CA SER A 34 -18.92 1.44 2.55
C SER A 34 -19.54 2.68 1.91
N ALA A 35 -19.02 3.87 2.20
CA ALA A 35 -19.50 5.12 1.63
C ALA A 35 -19.36 5.15 0.10
N LEU A 36 -18.20 4.73 -0.42
CA LEU A 36 -17.96 4.66 -1.85
C LEU A 36 -18.90 3.65 -2.54
N ARG A 37 -19.09 2.47 -1.94
CA ARG A 37 -20.00 1.46 -2.48
C ARG A 37 -21.48 1.90 -2.44
N GLN A 38 -21.90 2.55 -1.37
CA GLN A 38 -23.24 3.15 -1.28
C GLN A 38 -23.46 4.23 -2.35
N GLY A 39 -22.40 4.93 -2.73
CA GLY A 39 -22.40 5.90 -3.83
C GLY A 39 -22.32 5.26 -5.24
N GLY A 40 -22.30 3.93 -5.35
CA GLY A 40 -22.31 3.19 -6.62
C GLY A 40 -20.91 2.82 -7.16
N ALA A 41 -19.83 3.04 -6.42
CA ALA A 41 -18.49 2.64 -6.85
C ALA A 41 -18.24 1.14 -6.66
N THR A 42 -17.55 0.52 -7.62
CA THR A 42 -16.92 -0.80 -7.46
C THR A 42 -15.57 -0.62 -6.77
N VAL A 43 -15.41 -1.14 -5.53
CA VAL A 43 -14.26 -0.84 -4.67
C VAL A 43 -13.60 -2.12 -4.17
N PHE A 44 -12.29 -2.20 -4.33
CA PHE A 44 -11.42 -3.25 -3.82
C PHE A 44 -10.39 -2.66 -2.84
N ALA A 45 -10.45 -3.06 -1.58
CA ALA A 45 -9.35 -2.84 -0.64
C ALA A 45 -8.36 -4.00 -0.80
N VAL A 46 -7.11 -3.68 -1.12
CA VAL A 46 -6.09 -4.69 -1.38
C VAL A 46 -5.09 -4.79 -0.23
N GLN A 47 -4.41 -5.93 -0.14
CA GLN A 47 -3.29 -6.14 0.75
C GLN A 47 -2.02 -6.35 -0.07
N VAL A 48 -0.95 -5.71 0.39
CA VAL A 48 0.42 -5.91 -0.06
C VAL A 48 1.31 -6.09 1.16
N SER A 49 2.57 -6.42 0.98
CA SER A 49 3.53 -6.58 2.10
C SER A 49 3.41 -5.42 3.10
N PRO A 50 3.23 -5.69 4.39
CA PRO A 50 3.10 -4.65 5.41
C PRO A 50 4.37 -3.82 5.57
N LEU A 51 5.53 -4.45 5.40
CA LEU A 51 6.86 -3.85 5.50
C LEU A 51 7.73 -4.42 4.37
N ASN A 52 7.87 -3.65 3.28
CA ASN A 52 8.76 -3.97 2.16
C ASN A 52 8.97 -2.70 1.31
N SER A 53 9.84 -2.77 0.31
CA SER A 53 10.04 -1.67 -0.63
C SER A 53 8.78 -1.37 -1.44
N SER A 54 8.69 -0.15 -1.95
CA SER A 54 7.54 0.29 -2.76
C SER A 54 7.43 -0.50 -4.06
N GLU A 55 8.56 -0.96 -4.61
CA GLU A 55 8.64 -1.76 -5.83
C GLU A 55 8.09 -3.17 -5.61
N VAL A 56 8.55 -3.89 -4.57
CA VAL A 56 8.03 -5.23 -4.23
C VAL A 56 6.53 -5.19 -3.99
N ARG A 57 6.06 -4.18 -3.27
CA ARG A 57 4.62 -3.95 -3.04
C ARG A 57 3.90 -3.62 -4.35
N GLY A 58 4.55 -2.90 -5.26
CA GLY A 58 4.01 -2.57 -6.57
C GLY A 58 3.81 -3.80 -7.46
N GLU A 59 4.76 -4.73 -7.47
CA GLU A 59 4.60 -6.02 -8.18
C GLU A 59 3.43 -6.86 -7.62
N GLN A 60 3.28 -6.88 -6.28
CA GLN A 60 2.13 -7.54 -5.64
C GLN A 60 0.80 -6.86 -6.00
N LEU A 61 0.80 -5.53 -6.08
CA LEU A 61 -0.36 -4.77 -6.51
C LEU A 61 -0.72 -5.07 -7.97
N LEU A 62 0.28 -5.18 -8.86
CA LEU A 62 0.05 -5.51 -10.27
C LEU A 62 -0.65 -6.87 -10.42
N ALA A 63 -0.17 -7.90 -9.71
CA ALA A 63 -0.82 -9.20 -9.71
C ALA A 63 -2.30 -9.10 -9.27
N ARG A 64 -2.57 -8.30 -8.23
CA ARG A 64 -3.95 -8.09 -7.75
C ARG A 64 -4.80 -7.27 -8.73
N ILE A 65 -4.23 -6.28 -9.42
CA ILE A 65 -4.92 -5.53 -10.48
C ILE A 65 -5.37 -6.48 -11.58
N GLU A 66 -4.50 -7.37 -12.05
CA GLU A 66 -4.85 -8.33 -13.11
C GLU A 66 -5.99 -9.28 -12.69
N GLU A 67 -6.02 -9.68 -11.42
CA GLU A 67 -7.15 -10.45 -10.87
C GLU A 67 -8.46 -9.63 -10.88
N ILE A 68 -8.42 -8.39 -10.39
CA ILE A 68 -9.58 -7.48 -10.35
C ILE A 68 -10.12 -7.24 -11.76
N LEU A 69 -9.26 -7.03 -12.74
CA LEU A 69 -9.67 -6.83 -14.13
C LEU A 69 -10.37 -8.08 -14.70
N ARG A 70 -9.84 -9.29 -14.38
CA ARG A 70 -10.52 -10.54 -14.76
C ARG A 70 -11.86 -10.75 -14.04
N GLU A 71 -11.94 -10.39 -12.75
CA GLU A 71 -13.16 -10.49 -11.94
C GLU A 71 -14.27 -9.54 -12.44
N THR A 72 -13.89 -8.34 -12.88
CA THR A 72 -14.85 -7.27 -13.23
C THR A 72 -15.12 -7.13 -14.73
N GLY A 73 -14.26 -7.68 -15.57
CA GLY A 73 -14.28 -7.43 -17.01
C GLY A 73 -13.88 -5.99 -17.39
N ALA A 74 -13.37 -5.19 -16.45
CA ALA A 74 -12.94 -3.83 -16.70
C ALA A 74 -11.60 -3.81 -17.45
N GLU A 75 -11.38 -2.77 -18.28
CA GLU A 75 -10.13 -2.58 -19.02
C GLU A 75 -9.03 -2.00 -18.14
N LYS A 76 -9.37 -1.15 -17.17
CA LYS A 76 -8.44 -0.42 -16.29
C LYS A 76 -8.97 -0.34 -14.87
N VAL A 77 -8.11 0.12 -13.96
CA VAL A 77 -8.48 0.48 -12.59
C VAL A 77 -8.11 1.93 -12.28
N ASN A 78 -8.76 2.52 -11.26
CA ASN A 78 -8.33 3.74 -10.61
C ASN A 78 -7.64 3.38 -9.29
N LEU A 79 -6.40 3.82 -9.09
CA LEU A 79 -5.62 3.55 -7.90
C LEU A 79 -5.75 4.71 -6.90
N PHE A 80 -5.96 4.36 -5.63
CA PHE A 80 -6.00 5.30 -4.52
C PHE A 80 -5.02 4.84 -3.45
N GLY A 81 -3.85 5.45 -3.41
CA GLY A 81 -2.77 5.09 -2.51
C GLY A 81 -2.71 6.00 -1.29
N HIS A 82 -2.64 5.43 -0.09
CA HIS A 82 -2.42 6.16 1.16
C HIS A 82 -0.99 5.94 1.66
N SER A 83 -0.31 7.03 2.07
CA SER A 83 1.05 6.97 2.61
C SER A 83 2.00 6.24 1.64
N GLN A 84 2.78 5.24 2.06
CA GLN A 84 3.61 4.40 1.18
C GLN A 84 2.80 3.74 0.04
N GLY A 85 1.50 3.50 0.23
CA GLY A 85 0.63 3.00 -0.83
C GLY A 85 0.56 3.91 -2.06
N SER A 86 0.87 5.20 -1.90
CA SER A 86 0.98 6.14 -3.02
C SER A 86 2.16 5.81 -3.93
N LEU A 87 3.32 5.50 -3.37
CA LEU A 87 4.50 5.06 -4.13
C LEU A 87 4.24 3.70 -4.78
N THR A 88 3.66 2.77 -4.02
CA THR A 88 3.20 1.45 -4.52
C THR A 88 2.29 1.59 -5.75
N ALA A 89 1.30 2.49 -5.69
CA ALA A 89 0.36 2.75 -6.79
C ALA A 89 1.06 3.42 -7.99
N ARG A 90 1.96 4.35 -7.75
CA ARG A 90 2.76 5.01 -8.81
C ARG A 90 3.66 4.01 -9.53
N TYR A 91 4.31 3.11 -8.79
CA TYR A 91 5.11 2.03 -9.39
C TYR A 91 4.26 1.18 -10.35
N ALA A 92 3.11 0.69 -9.87
CA ALA A 92 2.23 -0.13 -10.69
C ALA A 92 1.76 0.61 -11.95
N ALA A 93 1.40 1.89 -11.83
CA ALA A 93 0.99 2.71 -12.98
C ALA A 93 2.13 2.97 -13.98
N ALA A 94 3.35 3.16 -13.50
CA ALA A 94 4.52 3.33 -14.37
C ALA A 94 4.89 2.04 -15.12
N LYS A 95 4.78 0.88 -14.46
CA LYS A 95 5.06 -0.43 -15.06
C LYS A 95 3.99 -0.88 -16.04
N ARG A 96 2.71 -0.64 -15.74
CA ARG A 96 1.58 -1.07 -16.55
C ARG A 96 0.58 0.08 -16.76
N PRO A 97 0.96 1.13 -17.52
CA PRO A 97 0.07 2.26 -17.81
C PRO A 97 -1.18 1.87 -18.62
N ASP A 98 -1.12 0.73 -19.29
CA ASP A 98 -2.25 0.12 -20.00
C ASP A 98 -3.37 -0.34 -19.05
N LEU A 99 -3.06 -0.72 -17.81
CA LEU A 99 -4.01 -1.23 -16.82
C LEU A 99 -4.53 -0.16 -15.84
N VAL A 100 -3.91 1.03 -15.80
CA VAL A 100 -4.23 2.07 -14.82
C VAL A 100 -4.79 3.31 -15.51
N ALA A 101 -5.96 3.76 -15.08
CA ALA A 101 -6.62 4.96 -15.60
C ALA A 101 -6.22 6.22 -14.83
N SER A 102 -6.06 6.11 -13.51
CA SER A 102 -5.66 7.22 -12.65
C SER A 102 -4.95 6.75 -11.38
N VAL A 103 -4.13 7.63 -10.80
CA VAL A 103 -3.52 7.45 -9.49
C VAL A 103 -3.83 8.65 -8.62
N THR A 104 -4.46 8.41 -7.48
CA THR A 104 -4.66 9.41 -6.42
C THR A 104 -3.73 9.12 -5.26
N SER A 105 -2.85 10.07 -4.94
CA SER A 105 -1.90 9.98 -3.82
C SER A 105 -2.45 10.76 -2.63
N VAL A 106 -2.68 10.07 -1.51
CA VAL A 106 -3.17 10.67 -0.26
C VAL A 106 -2.10 10.54 0.80
N ALA A 107 -1.64 11.67 1.32
CA ALA A 107 -0.54 11.75 2.30
C ALA A 107 0.69 10.92 1.88
N GLY A 108 0.96 10.83 0.56
CA GLY A 108 2.08 10.07 0.03
C GLY A 108 3.39 10.82 0.15
N PRO A 109 4.48 10.13 0.55
CA PRO A 109 5.81 10.74 0.64
C PRO A 109 6.46 10.85 -0.75
N ASN A 110 5.86 11.61 -1.67
CA ASN A 110 6.28 11.69 -3.06
C ASN A 110 7.68 12.31 -3.29
N HIS A 111 8.23 12.93 -2.25
CA HIS A 111 9.61 13.46 -2.20
C HIS A 111 10.41 12.91 -1.01
N GLY A 112 9.92 11.82 -0.41
CA GLY A 112 10.49 11.24 0.80
C GLY A 112 9.88 11.77 2.08
N SER A 113 10.40 11.32 3.20
CA SER A 113 9.94 11.67 4.55
C SER A 113 11.12 12.01 5.44
N GLU A 114 11.13 13.22 5.98
CA GLU A 114 12.12 13.66 6.97
C GLU A 114 12.14 12.76 8.22
N LEU A 115 10.98 12.20 8.60
CA LEU A 115 10.90 11.23 9.68
C LEU A 115 11.67 9.94 9.32
N ALA A 116 11.53 9.46 8.08
CA ALA A 116 12.28 8.29 7.62
C ALA A 116 13.80 8.57 7.60
N ASP A 117 14.22 9.76 7.16
CA ASP A 117 15.61 10.18 7.18
C ASP A 117 16.14 10.26 8.62
N TYR A 118 15.35 10.85 9.54
CA TYR A 118 15.71 10.92 10.96
C TYR A 118 15.90 9.52 11.56
N LEU A 119 14.97 8.61 11.31
CA LEU A 119 15.06 7.24 11.79
C LEU A 119 16.25 6.50 11.17
N HIS A 120 16.50 6.69 9.87
CA HIS A 120 17.67 6.11 9.20
C HIS A 120 18.98 6.55 9.82
N LYS A 121 19.10 7.84 10.13
CA LYS A 121 20.31 8.44 10.75
C LYS A 121 20.52 8.00 12.20
N HIS A 122 19.47 7.94 13.01
CA HIS A 122 19.57 7.72 14.46
C HIS A 122 19.37 6.27 14.89
N TYR A 123 18.80 5.43 14.03
CA TYR A 123 18.54 4.01 14.24
C TYR A 123 19.01 3.17 13.05
N PRO A 124 20.31 3.24 12.67
CA PRO A 124 20.83 2.43 11.57
C PRO A 124 20.54 0.95 11.80
N HIS A 125 20.16 0.22 10.76
CA HIS A 125 19.73 -1.18 10.88
C HIS A 125 20.79 -2.13 11.44
N ASP A 126 22.07 -1.80 11.28
CA ASP A 126 23.23 -2.54 11.81
C ASP A 126 23.54 -2.20 13.29
N SER A 127 22.98 -1.10 13.82
CA SER A 127 23.11 -0.73 15.22
C SER A 127 22.27 -1.61 16.15
N ALA A 128 22.65 -1.68 17.44
CA ALA A 128 21.85 -2.41 18.44
C ALA A 128 20.43 -1.86 18.56
N LYS A 129 20.26 -0.53 18.52
CA LYS A 129 18.95 0.13 18.56
C LYS A 129 18.13 -0.17 17.29
N GLY A 130 18.75 -0.14 16.10
CA GLY A 130 18.10 -0.46 14.84
C GLY A 130 17.67 -1.92 14.76
N ARG A 131 18.49 -2.85 15.25
CA ARG A 131 18.12 -4.28 15.33
C ARG A 131 16.94 -4.51 16.29
N LEU A 132 16.94 -3.85 17.46
CA LEU A 132 15.81 -3.93 18.39
C LEU A 132 14.52 -3.36 17.76
N MET A 133 14.60 -2.19 17.11
CA MET A 133 13.46 -1.60 16.39
C MET A 133 12.92 -2.55 15.31
N SER A 134 13.82 -3.11 14.50
CA SER A 134 13.45 -4.07 13.44
C SER A 134 12.82 -5.33 14.02
N PHE A 135 13.31 -5.83 15.15
CA PHE A 135 12.72 -6.98 15.84
C PHE A 135 11.29 -6.67 16.32
N LEU A 136 11.08 -5.52 16.95
CA LEU A 136 9.75 -5.10 17.40
C LEU A 136 8.78 -4.92 16.22
N LEU A 137 9.21 -4.31 15.11
CA LEU A 137 8.39 -4.18 13.91
C LEU A 137 8.05 -5.54 13.28
N ARG A 138 8.94 -6.53 13.34
CA ARG A 138 8.65 -7.91 12.90
C ARG A 138 7.56 -8.56 13.77
N ILE A 139 7.62 -8.37 15.08
CA ILE A 139 6.58 -8.86 16.00
C ILE A 139 5.24 -8.20 15.67
N ILE A 140 5.21 -6.88 15.49
CA ILE A 140 3.98 -6.16 15.14
C ILE A 140 3.42 -6.68 13.82
N ALA A 141 4.25 -6.79 12.78
CA ALA A 141 3.83 -7.32 11.48
C ALA A 141 3.30 -8.75 11.57
N ALA A 142 3.93 -9.61 12.39
CA ALA A 142 3.47 -10.98 12.61
C ALA A 142 2.11 -11.02 13.34
N LEU A 143 1.93 -10.21 14.39
CA LEU A 143 0.65 -10.09 15.09
C LEU A 143 -0.45 -9.56 14.19
N MET A 144 -0.16 -8.53 13.38
CA MET A 144 -1.11 -8.00 12.41
C MET A 144 -1.49 -9.06 11.37
N SER A 145 -0.54 -9.84 10.87
CA SER A 145 -0.80 -10.94 9.94
C SER A 145 -1.67 -12.04 10.56
N LEU A 146 -1.49 -12.32 11.85
CA LEU A 146 -2.32 -13.27 12.59
C LEU A 146 -3.76 -12.76 12.80
N LEU A 147 -3.91 -11.45 13.03
CA LEU A 147 -5.20 -10.81 13.28
C LEU A 147 -5.92 -10.39 11.99
N GLU A 148 -5.26 -10.47 10.82
CA GLU A 148 -5.88 -10.18 9.53
C GLU A 148 -6.89 -11.27 9.16
N THR A 149 -8.15 -10.89 9.02
CA THR A 149 -9.25 -11.85 8.83
C THR A 149 -9.79 -11.92 7.39
N SER A 150 -9.41 -10.97 6.55
CA SER A 150 -9.97 -10.82 5.19
C SER A 150 -8.99 -11.20 4.07
N TYR A 151 -7.69 -11.22 4.34
CA TYR A 151 -6.69 -11.62 3.36
C TYR A 151 -6.61 -13.15 3.24
N ARG A 152 -6.71 -13.66 2.02
CA ARG A 152 -6.68 -15.10 1.70
C ARG A 152 -5.52 -15.50 0.77
N GLY A 153 -4.62 -14.56 0.48
CA GLY A 153 -3.48 -14.79 -0.39
C GLY A 153 -2.29 -15.47 0.33
N PRO A 154 -1.18 -15.66 -0.39
CA PRO A 154 0.05 -16.22 0.17
C PRO A 154 0.66 -15.30 1.23
N LYS A 155 1.51 -15.88 2.10
CA LYS A 155 2.24 -15.08 3.11
C LYS A 155 3.07 -13.99 2.44
N LEU A 156 2.86 -12.76 2.83
CA LEU A 156 3.55 -11.59 2.28
C LEU A 156 4.92 -11.41 2.95
N PRO A 157 5.99 -11.19 2.18
CA PRO A 157 7.34 -11.03 2.70
C PRO A 157 7.48 -9.75 3.52
N VAL A 158 8.39 -9.77 4.50
CA VAL A 158 8.73 -8.62 5.36
C VAL A 158 10.21 -8.32 5.23
N ASP A 159 10.52 -7.11 4.74
CA ASP A 159 11.86 -6.53 4.67
C ASP A 159 11.82 -5.10 5.23
N ILE A 160 12.24 -4.95 6.48
CA ILE A 160 12.17 -3.67 7.20
C ILE A 160 13.19 -2.67 6.68
N PRO A 161 14.46 -3.04 6.44
CA PRO A 161 15.43 -2.15 5.80
C PRO A 161 14.94 -1.61 4.45
N ALA A 162 14.45 -2.46 3.58
CA ALA A 162 13.93 -2.06 2.28
C ALA A 162 12.69 -1.15 2.39
N SER A 163 11.77 -1.48 3.32
CA SER A 163 10.59 -0.64 3.61
C SER A 163 10.99 0.76 4.07
N HIS A 164 11.95 0.84 4.99
CA HIS A 164 12.41 2.11 5.54
C HIS A 164 13.15 2.93 4.48
N HIS A 165 14.11 2.33 3.76
CA HIS A 165 14.88 3.00 2.72
C HIS A 165 13.96 3.59 1.64
N SER A 166 12.92 2.86 1.22
CA SER A 166 11.98 3.31 0.19
C SER A 166 11.16 4.56 0.58
N LEU A 167 11.22 4.98 1.85
CA LEU A 167 10.53 6.17 2.36
C LEU A 167 11.47 7.34 2.66
N THR A 168 12.79 7.13 2.65
CA THR A 168 13.76 8.22 2.80
C THR A 168 13.73 9.16 1.60
N THR A 169 14.22 10.39 1.78
CA THR A 169 14.34 11.36 0.68
C THR A 169 15.21 10.82 -0.45
N GLU A 170 16.32 10.15 -0.12
CA GLU A 170 17.19 9.51 -1.10
C GLU A 170 16.52 8.31 -1.79
N GLY A 171 15.85 7.44 -1.04
CA GLY A 171 15.14 6.29 -1.60
C GLY A 171 14.04 6.73 -2.58
N VAL A 172 13.26 7.77 -2.22
CA VAL A 172 12.22 8.30 -3.11
C VAL A 172 12.83 9.06 -4.30
N ARG A 173 13.98 9.74 -4.14
CA ARG A 173 14.69 10.35 -5.26
C ARG A 173 15.10 9.31 -6.30
N LEU A 174 15.64 8.16 -5.85
CA LEU A 174 15.98 7.04 -6.73
C LEU A 174 14.74 6.42 -7.39
N PHE A 175 13.67 6.26 -6.63
CA PHE A 175 12.38 5.76 -7.13
C PHE A 175 11.78 6.65 -8.23
N ASN A 176 12.02 7.96 -8.20
CA ASN A 176 11.48 8.93 -9.16
C ASN A 176 12.31 9.03 -10.46
N GLN A 177 13.42 8.32 -10.61
CA GLN A 177 14.24 8.26 -11.84
C GLN A 177 13.71 7.22 -12.82
#